data_aa721a74e2508023d32e1062404765a3
#
_entry.id   aa721a74e2508023d32e1062404765a3
#
_cell.length_a   1.000
_cell.length_b   1.000
_cell.length_c   1.000
_cell.angle_alpha   90.00
_cell.angle_beta   90.00
_cell.angle_gamma   90.00
#
_symmetry.space_group_name_H-M   'P 1'
#
loop_
_entity.id
_entity.type
_entity.pdbx_description
1 polymer ?
#
loop_
_entity_poly.entity_id
_entity_poly.type
_entity_poly.pdbx_seq_one_letter_code
_entity_poly.pdbx_strand_id
1 'polypeptide(L)'
;VFRVLTRVAADDTDIMKPSFRTLLEKELREVMHEMETPGEFNQALMELGATVCVPNGAPLCKQCPWNSLCLARKEERIAELPVKTKAKARRIEKRTVLVIRDNDKVAIRKRPEKGLLAGLYELPNVEGRYSQNEIVQLVKDMHLSPIRVQKLEDTKHIFSHIEWQMEGYAILVEEAGFDTVAEKMAANNLIFVDAEKSQENYAIPSAFAAYAKYMGIRLGNEKFLVTD
;
A
#
# COMPACT_ATOMS: atom_id res chain seq x y z
N VAL A 1 -11.75 11.64 -12.25
CA VAL A 1 -13.03 12.37 -12.27
C VAL A 1 -12.82 13.83 -11.93
N PHE A 2 -12.38 14.25 -10.73
CA PHE A 2 -12.25 15.65 -10.30
C PHE A 2 -11.52 16.54 -11.32
N ARG A 3 -10.34 16.12 -11.82
CA ARG A 3 -9.60 16.86 -12.85
C ARG A 3 -10.42 17.14 -14.11
N VAL A 4 -11.19 16.13 -14.55
CA VAL A 4 -12.02 16.29 -15.75
C VAL A 4 -13.08 17.35 -15.51
N LEU A 5 -13.81 17.23 -14.43
CA LEU A 5 -14.92 18.12 -14.09
C LEU A 5 -14.45 19.56 -13.80
N THR A 6 -13.37 19.75 -13.06
CA THR A 6 -12.81 21.09 -12.83
C THR A 6 -12.34 21.76 -14.12
N ARG A 7 -11.78 20.99 -15.07
CA ARG A 7 -11.44 21.55 -16.40
C ARG A 7 -12.68 21.89 -17.22
N VAL A 8 -13.70 21.04 -17.20
CA VAL A 8 -14.95 21.34 -17.94
C VAL A 8 -15.62 22.59 -17.41
N ALA A 9 -15.68 22.76 -16.10
CA ALA A 9 -16.30 23.92 -15.44
C ALA A 9 -15.37 25.13 -15.28
N ALA A 10 -14.09 25.04 -15.66
CA ALA A 10 -13.04 26.02 -15.34
C ALA A 10 -12.96 26.39 -13.85
N ASP A 11 -13.25 25.41 -12.98
CA ASP A 11 -13.28 25.59 -11.52
C ASP A 11 -11.85 25.54 -10.97
N ASP A 12 -11.42 26.63 -10.34
CA ASP A 12 -10.09 26.78 -9.72
C ASP A 12 -10.08 26.44 -8.23
N THR A 13 -11.17 25.89 -7.72
CA THR A 13 -11.20 25.37 -6.35
C THR A 13 -10.22 24.22 -6.19
N ASP A 14 -9.45 24.26 -5.10
CA ASP A 14 -8.47 23.21 -4.80
C ASP A 14 -9.16 21.85 -4.58
N ILE A 15 -8.88 20.90 -5.47
CA ILE A 15 -9.45 19.54 -5.43
C ILE A 15 -9.01 18.72 -4.20
N MET A 16 -8.05 19.22 -3.42
CA MET A 16 -7.61 18.57 -2.19
C MET A 16 -8.48 18.93 -0.97
N LYS A 17 -9.30 19.97 -1.08
CA LYS A 17 -10.22 20.40 0.00
C LYS A 17 -11.34 19.36 0.18
N PRO A 18 -11.56 18.84 1.41
CA PRO A 18 -12.65 17.90 1.67
C PRO A 18 -14.03 18.46 1.32
N SER A 19 -14.27 19.76 1.58
CA SER A 19 -15.52 20.43 1.25
C SER A 19 -15.82 20.41 -0.25
N PHE A 20 -14.81 20.63 -1.10
CA PHE A 20 -14.95 20.54 -2.55
C PHE A 20 -15.35 19.12 -2.99
N ARG A 21 -14.69 18.11 -2.44
CA ARG A 21 -15.01 16.72 -2.76
C ARG A 21 -16.43 16.36 -2.39
N THR A 22 -16.86 16.73 -1.19
CA THR A 22 -18.23 16.47 -0.71
C THR A 22 -19.27 17.16 -1.59
N LEU A 23 -19.02 18.41 -1.98
CA LEU A 23 -19.91 19.15 -2.86
C LEU A 23 -20.03 18.47 -4.23
N LEU A 24 -18.89 18.18 -4.86
CA LEU A 24 -18.87 17.58 -6.19
C LEU A 24 -19.46 16.16 -6.21
N GLU A 25 -19.23 15.36 -5.16
CA GLU A 25 -19.86 14.06 -5.02
C GLU A 25 -21.38 14.15 -4.88
N LYS A 26 -21.88 15.18 -4.18
CA LYS A 26 -23.33 15.44 -4.07
C LYS A 26 -23.91 15.80 -5.44
N GLU A 27 -23.32 16.76 -6.14
CA GLU A 27 -23.77 17.19 -7.48
C GLU A 27 -23.76 16.03 -8.48
N LEU A 28 -22.69 15.22 -8.48
CA LEU A 28 -22.62 14.05 -9.34
C LEU A 28 -23.71 13.01 -9.02
N ARG A 29 -24.02 12.78 -7.74
CA ARG A 29 -25.09 11.87 -7.35
C ARG A 29 -26.45 12.36 -7.86
N GLU A 30 -26.73 13.66 -7.78
CA GLU A 30 -27.96 14.26 -8.28
C GLU A 30 -28.08 14.05 -9.79
N VAL A 31 -27.03 14.38 -10.56
CA VAL A 31 -27.01 14.18 -12.02
C VAL A 31 -27.15 12.70 -12.38
N MET A 32 -26.43 11.81 -11.71
CA MET A 32 -26.45 10.38 -12.01
C MET A 32 -27.77 9.71 -11.64
N HIS A 33 -28.53 10.26 -10.69
CA HIS A 33 -29.83 9.73 -10.29
C HIS A 33 -30.87 9.87 -11.42
N GLU A 34 -30.70 10.87 -12.28
CA GLU A 34 -31.61 11.13 -13.43
C GLU A 34 -31.22 10.34 -14.68
N MET A 35 -30.11 9.60 -14.67
CA MET A 35 -29.61 8.84 -15.81
C MET A 35 -30.15 7.42 -15.83
N GLU A 36 -30.41 6.89 -17.02
CA GLU A 36 -30.79 5.49 -17.24
C GLU A 36 -29.62 4.52 -16.95
N THR A 37 -28.37 4.93 -17.27
CA THR A 37 -27.16 4.12 -17.17
C THR A 37 -26.05 4.83 -16.37
N PRO A 38 -26.24 5.08 -15.06
CA PRO A 38 -25.26 5.84 -14.26
C PRO A 38 -23.89 5.15 -14.16
N GLY A 39 -23.86 3.82 -14.21
CA GLY A 39 -22.62 3.04 -14.18
C GLY A 39 -21.77 3.27 -15.44
N GLU A 40 -22.37 3.31 -16.61
CA GLU A 40 -21.67 3.59 -17.88
C GLU A 40 -21.12 5.02 -17.90
N PHE A 41 -21.90 5.98 -17.42
CA PHE A 41 -21.44 7.37 -17.33
C PHE A 41 -20.24 7.50 -16.39
N ASN A 42 -20.27 6.86 -15.22
CA ASN A 42 -19.14 6.87 -14.30
C ASN A 42 -17.89 6.22 -14.93
N GLN A 43 -18.06 5.10 -15.62
CA GLN A 43 -16.96 4.45 -16.34
C GLN A 43 -16.38 5.35 -17.43
N ALA A 44 -17.24 5.98 -18.23
CA ALA A 44 -16.83 6.91 -19.28
C ALA A 44 -16.04 8.12 -18.72
N LEU A 45 -16.45 8.65 -17.57
CA LEU A 45 -15.69 9.72 -16.88
C LEU A 45 -14.29 9.27 -16.46
N MET A 46 -14.17 8.06 -15.97
CA MET A 46 -12.86 7.51 -15.57
C MET A 46 -11.96 7.29 -16.80
N GLU A 47 -12.50 6.71 -17.87
CA GLU A 47 -11.77 6.48 -19.13
C GLU A 47 -11.35 7.79 -19.79
N LEU A 48 -12.25 8.77 -19.86
CA LEU A 48 -11.93 10.11 -20.37
C LEU A 48 -10.75 10.72 -19.62
N GLY A 49 -10.73 10.55 -18.29
CA GLY A 49 -9.61 10.99 -17.44
C GLY A 49 -8.33 10.20 -17.66
N ALA A 50 -8.41 8.92 -18.00
CA ALA A 50 -7.23 8.07 -18.20
C ALA A 50 -6.61 8.23 -19.59
N THR A 51 -7.43 8.39 -20.63
CA THR A 51 -6.99 8.31 -22.04
C THR A 51 -6.91 9.63 -22.77
N VAL A 52 -7.81 10.57 -22.49
CA VAL A 52 -7.94 11.84 -23.21
C VAL A 52 -7.52 13.02 -22.33
N CYS A 53 -8.22 13.23 -21.21
CA CYS A 53 -7.96 14.33 -20.30
C CYS A 53 -6.89 13.92 -19.26
N VAL A 54 -5.70 13.57 -19.73
CA VAL A 54 -4.61 12.99 -18.94
C VAL A 54 -4.05 13.95 -17.88
N PRO A 55 -3.47 13.39 -16.74
CA PRO A 55 -2.90 14.22 -15.68
C PRO A 55 -1.53 14.81 -16.03
N ASN A 56 -0.76 14.12 -16.84
CA ASN A 56 0.61 14.46 -17.19
C ASN A 56 0.73 14.67 -18.71
N GLY A 57 1.46 15.70 -19.11
CA GLY A 57 1.60 16.07 -20.52
C GLY A 57 0.38 16.85 -21.07
N ALA A 58 0.32 16.99 -22.38
CA ALA A 58 -0.75 17.69 -23.05
C ALA A 58 -1.99 16.78 -23.23
N PRO A 59 -3.17 17.16 -22.73
CA PRO A 59 -4.38 16.40 -22.97
C PRO A 59 -4.78 16.41 -24.44
N LEU A 60 -5.45 15.34 -24.89
CA LEU A 60 -5.90 15.17 -26.27
C LEU A 60 -7.24 15.90 -26.50
N CYS A 61 -7.27 17.21 -26.25
CA CYS A 61 -8.49 18.02 -26.29
C CYS A 61 -9.24 17.98 -27.63
N LYS A 62 -8.55 17.77 -28.74
CA LYS A 62 -9.18 17.65 -30.08
C LYS A 62 -10.01 16.37 -30.22
N GLN A 63 -9.70 15.33 -29.45
CA GLN A 63 -10.40 14.05 -29.43
C GLN A 63 -11.44 13.97 -28.30
N CYS A 64 -11.51 15.00 -27.43
CA CYS A 64 -12.40 15.01 -26.29
C CYS A 64 -13.86 15.20 -26.74
N PRO A 65 -14.80 14.30 -26.32
CA PRO A 65 -16.22 14.47 -26.64
C PRO A 65 -16.81 15.76 -26.05
N TRP A 66 -16.23 16.29 -24.98
CA TRP A 66 -16.63 17.55 -24.35
C TRP A 66 -15.83 18.75 -24.79
N ASN A 67 -15.14 18.65 -25.92
CA ASN A 67 -14.31 19.72 -26.47
C ASN A 67 -15.02 21.06 -26.58
N SER A 68 -16.23 21.05 -27.12
CA SER A 68 -17.04 22.26 -27.32
C SER A 68 -17.62 22.85 -26.04
N LEU A 69 -17.76 22.04 -25.00
CA LEU A 69 -18.34 22.43 -23.71
C LEU A 69 -17.28 22.88 -22.69
N CYS A 70 -16.02 22.41 -22.85
CA CYS A 70 -14.96 22.60 -21.87
C CYS A 70 -14.55 24.09 -21.74
N LEU A 71 -14.87 24.71 -20.60
CA LEU A 71 -14.55 26.10 -20.32
C LEU A 71 -13.04 26.33 -20.16
N ALA A 72 -12.32 25.42 -19.44
CA ALA A 72 -10.87 25.56 -19.32
C ALA A 72 -10.14 25.56 -20.67
N ARG A 73 -10.69 24.87 -21.68
CA ARG A 73 -10.13 24.93 -23.02
C ARG A 73 -10.45 26.29 -23.71
N LYS A 74 -11.68 26.75 -23.58
CA LYS A 74 -12.10 28.06 -24.15
C LYS A 74 -11.29 29.22 -23.56
N GLU A 75 -10.94 29.11 -22.29
CA GLU A 75 -10.18 30.09 -21.52
C GLU A 75 -8.66 29.85 -21.55
N GLU A 76 -8.19 28.85 -22.29
CA GLU A 76 -6.78 28.47 -22.39
C GLU A 76 -6.11 28.06 -21.04
N ARG A 77 -6.92 27.68 -20.04
CA ARG A 77 -6.51 27.37 -18.67
C ARG A 77 -6.28 25.87 -18.38
N ILE A 78 -6.20 25.03 -19.40
CA ILE A 78 -6.03 23.57 -19.25
C ILE A 78 -4.80 23.21 -18.39
N ALA A 79 -3.70 23.95 -18.55
CA ALA A 79 -2.46 23.69 -17.82
C ALA A 79 -2.52 24.09 -16.33
N GLU A 80 -3.39 25.05 -16.00
CA GLU A 80 -3.57 25.55 -14.63
C GLU A 80 -4.47 24.64 -13.80
N LEU A 81 -5.35 23.86 -14.47
CA LEU A 81 -6.38 23.06 -13.82
C LEU A 81 -6.07 21.55 -13.90
N PRO A 82 -6.33 20.81 -12.82
CA PRO A 82 -6.96 21.25 -11.57
C PRO A 82 -5.99 21.97 -10.65
N VAL A 83 -6.47 22.92 -9.89
CA VAL A 83 -5.71 23.50 -8.77
C VAL A 83 -5.53 22.43 -7.71
N LYS A 84 -4.29 22.25 -7.26
CA LYS A 84 -3.92 21.23 -6.30
C LYS A 84 -2.86 21.76 -5.34
N THR A 85 -3.23 21.93 -4.09
CA THR A 85 -2.27 22.23 -3.04
C THR A 85 -1.22 21.15 -2.97
N LYS A 86 0.05 21.54 -2.79
CA LYS A 86 1.13 20.58 -2.59
C LYS A 86 0.80 19.67 -1.39
N ALA A 87 0.86 18.37 -1.61
CA ALA A 87 0.67 17.41 -0.54
C ALA A 87 1.71 17.68 0.57
N LYS A 88 1.29 17.53 1.82
CA LYS A 88 2.23 17.56 2.95
C LYS A 88 3.29 16.50 2.73
N ALA A 89 4.52 16.79 3.17
CA ALA A 89 5.60 15.80 3.15
C ALA A 89 5.14 14.53 3.89
N ARG A 90 5.48 13.37 3.34
CA ARG A 90 5.18 12.09 4.00
C ARG A 90 5.93 11.99 5.30
N ARG A 91 5.29 11.42 6.31
CA ARG A 91 5.97 11.03 7.54
C ARG A 91 6.87 9.83 7.23
N ILE A 92 8.15 9.93 7.57
CA ILE A 92 9.11 8.85 7.41
C ILE A 92 9.12 8.03 8.71
N GLU A 93 8.86 6.74 8.58
CA GLU A 93 8.97 5.76 9.67
C GLU A 93 10.08 4.78 9.35
N LYS A 94 11.08 4.74 10.23
CA LYS A 94 12.14 3.73 10.17
C LYS A 94 11.65 2.47 10.84
N ARG A 95 11.81 1.32 10.17
CA ARG A 95 11.37 0.03 10.68
C ARG A 95 12.41 -1.04 10.45
N THR A 96 12.56 -1.94 11.41
CA THR A 96 13.36 -3.15 11.27
C THR A 96 12.42 -4.33 11.13
N VAL A 97 12.51 -5.04 10.01
CA VAL A 97 11.68 -6.18 9.65
C VAL A 97 12.42 -7.48 9.93
N LEU A 98 11.76 -8.43 10.58
CA LEU A 98 12.32 -9.70 10.99
C LEU A 98 11.68 -10.82 10.17
N VAL A 99 12.46 -11.47 9.32
CA VAL A 99 12.08 -12.71 8.64
C VAL A 99 12.54 -13.88 9.51
N ILE A 100 11.72 -14.24 10.49
CA ILE A 100 12.03 -15.32 11.44
C ILE A 100 11.57 -16.63 10.82
N ARG A 101 12.48 -17.58 10.69
CA ARG A 101 12.24 -18.90 10.11
C ARG A 101 12.53 -20.01 11.12
N ASP A 102 11.65 -21.01 11.10
CA ASP A 102 11.83 -22.31 11.70
C ASP A 102 11.68 -23.34 10.58
N ASN A 103 12.79 -23.88 10.09
CA ASN A 103 12.83 -24.74 8.90
C ASN A 103 12.09 -24.09 7.70
N ASP A 104 11.02 -24.72 7.22
CA ASP A 104 10.21 -24.26 6.09
C ASP A 104 9.09 -23.28 6.48
N LYS A 105 8.95 -23.01 7.78
CA LYS A 105 7.94 -22.07 8.29
C LYS A 105 8.52 -20.69 8.51
N VAL A 106 7.67 -19.69 8.34
CA VAL A 106 7.98 -18.28 8.61
C VAL A 106 7.01 -17.70 9.61
N ALA A 107 7.53 -16.91 10.54
CA ALA A 107 6.71 -16.22 11.53
C ALA A 107 6.00 -15.01 10.90
N ILE A 108 4.71 -14.92 11.13
CA ILE A 108 3.87 -13.76 10.83
C ILE A 108 3.10 -13.36 12.08
N ARG A 109 2.53 -12.17 12.10
CA ARG A 109 1.60 -11.74 13.13
C ARG A 109 0.44 -10.97 12.53
N LYS A 110 -0.72 -10.97 13.19
CA LYS A 110 -1.86 -10.15 12.80
C LYS A 110 -1.67 -8.73 13.30
N ARG A 111 -1.93 -7.75 12.45
CA ARG A 111 -1.92 -6.33 12.82
C ARG A 111 -3.15 -5.97 13.65
N PRO A 112 -3.06 -4.90 14.45
CA PRO A 112 -4.23 -4.36 15.16
C PRO A 112 -5.39 -4.05 14.21
N GLU A 113 -6.60 -4.09 14.71
CA GLU A 113 -7.83 -3.80 13.94
C GLU A 113 -7.99 -2.31 13.56
N LYS A 114 -7.04 -1.46 13.98
CA LYS A 114 -7.03 -0.02 13.67
C LYS A 114 -5.65 0.42 13.18
N GLY A 115 -5.63 1.45 12.32
CA GLY A 115 -4.41 2.05 11.79
C GLY A 115 -4.05 1.55 10.39
N LEU A 116 -2.80 1.83 9.98
CA LEU A 116 -2.30 1.45 8.66
C LEU A 116 -2.27 -0.07 8.49
N LEU A 117 -2.84 -0.59 7.39
CA LEU A 117 -2.94 -2.02 7.09
C LEU A 117 -3.65 -2.84 8.19
N ALA A 118 -4.68 -2.25 8.82
CA ALA A 118 -5.44 -2.86 9.91
C ALA A 118 -5.98 -4.25 9.55
N GLY A 119 -5.90 -5.19 10.49
CA GLY A 119 -6.43 -6.55 10.38
C GLY A 119 -5.68 -7.48 9.42
N LEU A 120 -4.73 -6.97 8.63
CA LEU A 120 -3.88 -7.78 7.75
C LEU A 120 -2.76 -8.47 8.55
N TYR A 121 -2.12 -9.44 7.92
CA TYR A 121 -0.93 -10.09 8.50
C TYR A 121 0.34 -9.38 8.05
N GLU A 122 1.39 -9.46 8.86
CA GLU A 122 2.67 -8.83 8.58
C GLU A 122 3.83 -9.71 9.06
N LEU A 123 5.03 -9.47 8.50
CA LEU A 123 6.25 -9.92 9.13
C LEU A 123 6.44 -9.19 10.46
N PRO A 124 6.92 -9.85 11.52
CA PRO A 124 7.31 -9.17 12.74
C PRO A 124 8.23 -7.99 12.43
N ASN A 125 7.90 -6.84 12.96
CA ASN A 125 8.72 -5.65 12.75
C ASN A 125 8.63 -4.72 13.95
N VAL A 126 9.66 -3.92 14.15
CA VAL A 126 9.79 -2.94 15.23
C VAL A 126 10.14 -1.58 14.67
N GLU A 127 9.72 -0.52 15.35
CA GLU A 127 10.08 0.84 14.98
C GLU A 127 11.53 1.11 15.33
N GLY A 128 12.24 1.80 14.44
CA GLY A 128 13.65 2.12 14.60
C GLY A 128 14.58 1.26 13.74
N ARG A 129 15.88 1.48 13.96
CA ARG A 129 16.98 0.72 13.35
C ARG A 129 17.72 0.01 14.46
N TYR A 130 18.04 -1.28 14.23
CA TYR A 130 18.67 -2.15 15.23
C TYR A 130 19.91 -2.81 14.65
N SER A 131 20.95 -2.88 15.45
CA SER A 131 22.13 -3.69 15.15
C SER A 131 21.83 -5.18 15.25
N GLN A 132 22.68 -5.99 14.64
CA GLN A 132 22.52 -7.45 14.69
C GLN A 132 22.47 -8.00 16.13
N ASN A 133 23.26 -7.44 17.05
CA ASN A 133 23.26 -7.86 18.46
C ASN A 133 21.92 -7.53 19.16
N GLU A 134 21.37 -6.34 18.88
CA GLU A 134 20.07 -5.95 19.42
C GLU A 134 18.95 -6.84 18.86
N ILE A 135 19.05 -7.26 17.58
CA ILE A 135 18.10 -8.20 16.98
C ILE A 135 18.17 -9.57 17.64
N VAL A 136 19.39 -10.07 17.93
CA VAL A 136 19.55 -11.33 18.68
C VAL A 136 18.86 -11.25 20.04
N GLN A 137 19.03 -10.13 20.75
CA GLN A 137 18.38 -9.95 22.04
C GLN A 137 16.85 -9.84 21.90
N LEU A 138 16.37 -9.06 20.93
CA LEU A 138 14.94 -8.90 20.66
C LEU A 138 14.26 -10.26 20.38
N VAL A 139 14.91 -11.11 19.59
CA VAL A 139 14.38 -12.45 19.28
C VAL A 139 14.39 -13.35 20.51
N LYS A 140 15.40 -13.24 21.38
CA LYS A 140 15.43 -13.94 22.67
C LYS A 140 14.31 -13.47 23.60
N ASP A 141 14.02 -12.16 23.61
CA ASP A 141 12.92 -11.58 24.39
C ASP A 141 11.54 -12.06 23.89
N MET A 142 11.46 -12.46 22.61
CA MET A 142 10.31 -13.18 22.05
C MET A 142 10.28 -14.66 22.44
N HIS A 143 11.17 -15.11 23.33
CA HIS A 143 11.33 -16.49 23.75
C HIS A 143 11.71 -17.46 22.63
N LEU A 144 12.38 -16.98 21.60
CA LEU A 144 12.93 -17.78 20.51
C LEU A 144 14.44 -17.91 20.66
N SER A 145 15.00 -19.00 20.13
CA SER A 145 16.43 -19.29 20.17
C SER A 145 17.08 -19.05 18.82
N PRO A 146 17.64 -17.86 18.54
CA PRO A 146 18.25 -17.57 17.25
C PRO A 146 19.56 -18.34 17.07
N ILE A 147 19.65 -19.12 15.98
CA ILE A 147 20.85 -19.87 15.56
C ILE A 147 21.69 -19.01 14.63
N ARG A 148 21.04 -18.33 13.69
CA ARG A 148 21.71 -17.52 12.67
C ARG A 148 20.92 -16.23 12.42
N VAL A 149 21.65 -15.12 12.34
CA VAL A 149 21.08 -13.80 11.99
C VAL A 149 21.89 -13.24 10.83
N GLN A 150 21.21 -12.82 9.77
CA GLN A 150 21.81 -12.24 8.58
C GLN A 150 21.08 -10.95 8.24
N LYS A 151 21.83 -9.85 8.06
CA LYS A 151 21.28 -8.59 7.56
C LYS A 151 20.85 -8.74 6.10
N LEU A 152 19.69 -8.22 5.76
CA LEU A 152 19.12 -8.16 4.42
C LEU A 152 19.29 -6.76 3.84
N GLU A 153 18.92 -6.61 2.57
CA GLU A 153 18.95 -5.32 1.88
C GLU A 153 17.95 -4.33 2.50
N ASP A 154 18.36 -3.07 2.59
CA ASP A 154 17.47 -1.98 2.97
C ASP A 154 16.45 -1.75 1.85
N THR A 155 15.22 -1.46 2.21
CA THR A 155 14.14 -1.20 1.27
C THR A 155 13.22 -0.09 1.75
N LYS A 156 12.33 0.38 0.88
CA LYS A 156 11.30 1.35 1.25
C LYS A 156 9.96 1.00 0.64
N HIS A 157 8.90 1.36 1.34
CA HIS A 157 7.56 1.30 0.81
C HIS A 157 6.84 2.63 1.04
N ILE A 158 6.12 3.10 0.02
CA ILE A 158 5.48 4.41 0.03
C ILE A 158 3.96 4.23 0.07
N PHE A 159 3.36 4.71 1.16
CA PHE A 159 1.92 4.88 1.29
C PHE A 159 1.51 6.32 0.94
N SER A 160 0.23 6.63 0.96
CA SER A 160 -0.28 7.97 0.63
C SER A 160 0.36 9.08 1.48
N HIS A 161 0.54 8.85 2.79
CA HIS A 161 0.97 9.86 3.77
C HIS A 161 2.13 9.40 4.65
N ILE A 162 2.60 8.16 4.49
CA ILE A 162 3.72 7.57 5.24
C ILE A 162 4.68 6.92 4.25
N GLU A 163 5.98 7.01 4.53
CA GLU A 163 7.03 6.24 3.88
C GLU A 163 7.72 5.37 4.93
N TRP A 164 7.70 4.06 4.74
CA TRP A 164 8.51 3.14 5.53
C TRP A 164 9.88 3.00 4.91
N GLN A 165 10.91 3.29 5.71
CA GLN A 165 12.30 2.96 5.41
C GLN A 165 12.67 1.75 6.25
N MET A 166 12.86 0.62 5.60
CA MET A 166 12.97 -0.68 6.25
C MET A 166 14.36 -1.27 6.12
N GLU A 167 14.90 -1.75 7.23
CA GLU A 167 16.02 -2.68 7.27
C GLU A 167 15.47 -4.08 7.56
N GLY A 168 16.04 -5.10 6.94
CA GLY A 168 15.59 -6.48 7.15
C GLY A 168 16.66 -7.34 7.82
N TYR A 169 16.23 -8.33 8.58
CA TYR A 169 17.06 -9.41 9.07
C TYR A 169 16.38 -10.75 8.83
N ALA A 170 17.11 -11.70 8.22
CA ALA A 170 16.72 -13.10 8.19
C ALA A 170 17.28 -13.79 9.43
N ILE A 171 16.42 -14.47 10.16
CA ILE A 171 16.72 -15.10 11.43
C ILE A 171 16.27 -16.55 11.37
N LEU A 172 17.20 -17.48 11.50
CA LEU A 172 16.90 -18.89 11.71
C LEU A 172 16.84 -19.13 13.21
N VAL A 173 15.76 -19.73 13.67
CA VAL A 173 15.59 -20.12 15.08
C VAL A 173 15.69 -21.63 15.20
N GLU A 174 16.07 -22.08 16.38
CA GLU A 174 16.11 -23.49 16.72
C GLU A 174 14.68 -24.06 16.76
N GLU A 175 14.52 -25.30 16.26
CA GLU A 175 13.24 -26.00 16.30
C GLU A 175 12.74 -26.09 17.74
N ALA A 176 11.72 -25.32 18.04
CA ALA A 176 11.11 -25.30 19.34
C ALA A 176 10.08 -26.45 19.39
N GLY A 177 10.26 -27.39 20.33
CA GLY A 177 9.28 -28.44 20.53
C GLY A 177 7.85 -27.92 20.64
N PHE A 178 6.92 -28.56 19.97
CA PHE A 178 5.55 -28.05 19.71
C PHE A 178 4.81 -27.54 20.95
N ASP A 179 5.00 -28.14 22.13
CA ASP A 179 4.27 -27.80 23.36
C ASP A 179 4.72 -26.47 24.01
N THR A 180 5.98 -26.11 23.86
CA THR A 180 6.53 -24.85 24.40
C THR A 180 6.35 -23.68 23.46
N VAL A 181 6.21 -23.93 22.14
CA VAL A 181 6.05 -22.90 21.11
C VAL A 181 4.64 -22.31 21.11
N ALA A 182 3.60 -23.10 21.32
CA ALA A 182 2.22 -22.62 21.33
C ALA A 182 1.98 -21.60 22.46
N GLU A 183 2.50 -21.84 23.66
CA GLU A 183 2.38 -20.90 24.79
C GLU A 183 3.22 -19.63 24.59
N LYS A 184 4.43 -19.76 24.03
CA LYS A 184 5.33 -18.65 23.75
C LYS A 184 4.86 -17.81 22.55
N MET A 185 4.24 -18.45 21.57
CA MET A 185 3.60 -17.77 20.41
C MET A 185 2.39 -16.97 20.81
N ALA A 186 1.56 -17.47 21.72
CA ALA A 186 0.40 -16.75 22.24
C ALA A 186 0.80 -15.43 22.92
N ALA A 187 1.94 -15.39 23.59
CA ALA A 187 2.45 -14.20 24.28
C ALA A 187 2.91 -13.09 23.30
N ASN A 188 3.36 -13.44 22.08
CA ASN A 188 3.89 -12.51 21.10
C ASN A 188 3.02 -12.36 19.85
N ASN A 189 1.83 -12.96 19.79
CA ASN A 189 0.95 -13.01 18.62
C ASN A 189 1.66 -13.51 17.33
N LEU A 190 2.67 -14.34 17.46
CA LEU A 190 3.37 -14.93 16.33
C LEU A 190 2.69 -16.23 15.89
N ILE A 191 2.57 -16.39 14.58
CA ILE A 191 2.05 -17.58 13.92
C ILE A 191 3.12 -18.05 12.95
N PHE A 192 3.58 -19.30 13.07
CA PHE A 192 4.48 -19.91 12.10
C PHE A 192 3.67 -20.63 11.02
N VAL A 193 3.82 -20.17 9.78
CA VAL A 193 3.04 -20.63 8.63
C VAL A 193 3.95 -21.28 7.59
N ASP A 194 3.47 -22.37 7.00
CA ASP A 194 4.13 -22.96 5.84
C ASP A 194 4.06 -22.05 4.65
N ALA A 195 5.11 -21.98 3.85
CA ALA A 195 5.19 -21.16 2.66
C ALA A 195 4.04 -21.43 1.69
N GLU A 196 3.68 -22.71 1.49
CA GLU A 196 2.64 -23.13 0.57
C GLU A 196 1.23 -22.76 1.05
N LYS A 197 0.96 -22.87 2.36
CA LYS A 197 -0.35 -22.61 2.96
C LYS A 197 -0.62 -21.14 3.26
N SER A 198 0.41 -20.30 3.22
CA SER A 198 0.29 -18.90 3.59
C SER A 198 -0.57 -18.06 2.66
N GLN A 199 -0.65 -18.45 1.38
CA GLN A 199 -1.39 -17.70 0.37
C GLN A 199 -2.91 -17.77 0.53
N GLU A 200 -3.41 -18.87 1.03
CA GLU A 200 -4.86 -19.11 1.10
C GLU A 200 -5.50 -18.45 2.33
N ASN A 201 -4.72 -18.31 3.42
CA ASN A 201 -5.26 -17.93 4.72
C ASN A 201 -4.75 -16.60 5.28
N TYR A 202 -3.67 -16.04 4.74
CA TYR A 202 -3.00 -14.88 5.34
C TYR A 202 -2.69 -13.79 4.30
N ALA A 203 -3.46 -12.70 4.36
CA ALA A 203 -3.23 -11.55 3.49
C ALA A 203 -2.04 -10.71 4.00
N ILE A 204 -0.86 -10.89 3.39
CA ILE A 204 0.35 -10.12 3.69
C ILE A 204 0.48 -8.99 2.67
N PRO A 205 0.59 -7.70 3.10
CA PRO A 205 0.70 -6.57 2.20
C PRO A 205 1.96 -6.58 1.33
N SER A 206 1.84 -6.04 0.12
CA SER A 206 2.98 -5.83 -0.80
C SER A 206 4.09 -4.92 -0.24
N ALA A 207 3.84 -4.23 0.87
CA ALA A 207 4.87 -3.51 1.61
C ALA A 207 6.06 -4.39 2.01
N PHE A 208 5.84 -5.70 2.17
CA PHE A 208 6.87 -6.69 2.52
C PHE A 208 7.41 -7.45 1.30
N ALA A 209 7.04 -7.09 0.07
CA ALA A 209 7.41 -7.81 -1.16
C ALA A 209 8.93 -7.98 -1.33
N ALA A 210 9.73 -6.99 -0.94
CA ALA A 210 11.19 -7.07 -1.00
C ALA A 210 11.78 -8.21 -0.16
N TYR A 211 11.05 -8.69 0.83
CA TYR A 211 11.46 -9.79 1.71
C TYR A 211 10.86 -11.15 1.32
N ALA A 212 9.98 -11.19 0.30
CA ALA A 212 9.30 -12.41 -0.12
C ALA A 212 10.26 -13.56 -0.46
N LYS A 213 11.37 -13.26 -1.16
CA LYS A 213 12.40 -14.25 -1.51
C LYS A 213 13.05 -14.95 -0.30
N TYR A 214 13.02 -14.32 0.87
CA TYR A 214 13.56 -14.88 2.11
C TYR A 214 12.51 -15.64 2.93
N MET A 215 11.24 -15.41 2.63
CA MET A 215 10.12 -16.03 3.33
C MET A 215 9.78 -17.41 2.79
N GLY A 216 10.08 -17.67 1.51
CA GLY A 216 9.55 -18.81 0.78
C GLY A 216 8.03 -18.71 0.53
N ILE A 217 7.44 -17.54 0.79
CA ILE A 217 6.01 -17.28 0.68
C ILE A 217 5.77 -16.40 -0.55
N ARG A 218 4.74 -16.70 -1.33
CA ARG A 218 4.27 -15.83 -2.41
C ARG A 218 3.37 -14.75 -1.83
N LEU A 219 3.58 -13.49 -2.22
CA LEU A 219 2.74 -12.36 -1.83
C LEU A 219 1.78 -12.02 -2.97
N GLY A 220 0.48 -12.22 -2.75
CA GLY A 220 -0.58 -11.75 -3.63
C GLY A 220 -0.35 -12.00 -5.13
N ASN A 221 -0.63 -11.01 -5.97
CA ASN A 221 -0.58 -11.11 -7.44
C ASN A 221 0.82 -11.01 -8.08
N GLU A 222 1.89 -11.05 -7.32
CA GLU A 222 3.24 -11.01 -7.89
C GLU A 222 3.60 -12.35 -8.52
N LYS A 223 3.75 -12.36 -9.83
CA LYS A 223 4.37 -13.48 -10.56
C LYS A 223 5.88 -13.44 -10.25
N PHE A 224 6.33 -14.24 -9.31
CA PHE A 224 7.74 -14.47 -9.13
C PHE A 224 8.26 -15.28 -10.31
N LEU A 225 9.10 -14.68 -11.13
CA LEU A 225 9.97 -15.41 -12.04
C LEU A 225 10.97 -16.15 -11.15
N VAL A 226 10.79 -17.45 -11.01
CA VAL A 226 11.85 -18.33 -10.55
C VAL A 226 12.88 -18.33 -11.68
N THR A 227 13.95 -17.59 -11.52
CA THR A 227 15.15 -17.79 -12.34
C THR A 227 15.87 -18.98 -11.76
N ASP A 228 15.93 -20.06 -12.53
CA ASP A 228 16.78 -21.24 -12.31
C ASP A 228 18.26 -20.87 -12.08
#